data_e35fb2b0d70df37dd2c3719577a2512e
#
_entry.id   e35fb2b0d70df37dd2c3719577a2512e
#
_cell.length_a   1.000
_cell.length_b   1.000
_cell.length_c   1.000
_cell.angle_alpha   90.00
_cell.angle_beta   90.00
_cell.angle_gamma   90.00
#
_symmetry.space_group_name_H-M   'P 1'
#
loop_
_entity.id
_entity.type
_entity.pdbx_description
1 polymer ?
#
loop_
_entity_poly.entity_id
_entity_poly.type
_entity_poly.pdbx_seq_one_letter_code
_entity_poly.pdbx_strand_id
1 'polypeptide(L)'
;MMTMRRFMWIFVAIGLGSLLLAAAGQWLLAWGRNGVHTWLGIGIAYLLTAGALQLMPRWWREHMDDEYAQPAGRRYARAVMPILALYSVTLFGSIWLIKRGIEPMPLRAVVAVVPAFSILLLMWAALRYFREADELQRRIEAESIGTACLVVAFVYFAGGLLQKAKVIDVPSADAMIWVFPMTMLIYGIAKFIAVRRYR
;
A
#
# COMPACT_ATOMS: atom_id res chain seq x y z
N MET A 1 15.05 -4.24 -17.79
CA MET A 1 15.51 -4.03 -16.41
C MET A 1 14.62 -2.96 -15.78
N MET A 2 13.91 -3.26 -14.68
CA MET A 2 13.02 -2.32 -14.02
C MET A 2 13.87 -1.62 -12.96
N THR A 3 14.33 -0.43 -13.24
CA THR A 3 15.15 0.37 -12.34
C THR A 3 14.24 1.21 -11.45
N MET A 4 14.70 1.56 -10.25
CA MET A 4 14.00 2.47 -9.32
C MET A 4 13.52 3.75 -10.02
N ARG A 5 14.30 4.24 -10.99
CA ARG A 5 13.95 5.39 -11.84
C ARG A 5 12.66 5.15 -12.67
N ARG A 6 12.43 3.92 -13.16
CA ARG A 6 11.18 3.59 -13.88
C ARG A 6 9.98 3.52 -12.96
N PHE A 7 10.15 2.96 -11.77
CA PHE A 7 9.11 2.99 -10.73
C PHE A 7 8.68 4.42 -10.42
N MET A 8 9.63 5.29 -10.16
CA MET A 8 9.37 6.70 -9.90
C MET A 8 8.56 7.37 -11.02
N TRP A 9 8.93 7.14 -12.29
CA TRP A 9 8.18 7.69 -13.42
C TRP A 9 6.75 7.15 -13.52
N ILE A 10 6.52 5.88 -13.13
CA ILE A 10 5.17 5.31 -13.06
C ILE A 10 4.34 6.05 -12.00
N PHE A 11 4.88 6.29 -10.81
CA PHE A 11 4.19 7.06 -9.77
C PHE A 11 3.90 8.49 -10.21
N VAL A 12 4.84 9.16 -10.86
CA VAL A 12 4.63 10.50 -11.43
C VAL A 12 3.53 10.47 -12.50
N ALA A 13 3.54 9.51 -13.40
CA ALA A 13 2.53 9.39 -14.46
C ALA A 13 1.12 9.13 -13.89
N ILE A 14 0.99 8.24 -12.90
CA ILE A 14 -0.27 7.97 -12.22
C ILE A 14 -0.73 9.22 -11.46
N GLY A 15 0.17 9.89 -10.74
CA GLY A 15 -0.12 11.12 -10.00
C GLY A 15 -0.65 12.23 -10.91
N LEU A 16 0.06 12.52 -11.99
CA LEU A 16 -0.36 13.52 -12.98
C LEU A 16 -1.67 13.13 -13.68
N GLY A 17 -1.82 11.84 -14.07
CA GLY A 17 -3.05 11.32 -14.65
C GLY A 17 -4.26 11.50 -13.71
N SER A 18 -4.09 11.23 -12.42
CA SER A 18 -5.14 11.43 -11.41
C SER A 18 -5.51 12.91 -11.24
N LEU A 19 -4.54 13.83 -11.30
CA LEU A 19 -4.81 15.28 -11.25
C LEU A 19 -5.55 15.75 -12.52
N LEU A 20 -5.17 15.25 -13.69
CA LEU A 20 -5.86 15.53 -14.94
C LEU A 20 -7.30 15.00 -14.91
N LEU A 21 -7.53 13.79 -14.37
CA LEU A 21 -8.87 13.24 -14.18
C LEU A 21 -9.71 14.07 -13.19
N ALA A 22 -9.10 14.58 -12.12
CA ALA A 22 -9.79 15.49 -11.21
C ALA A 22 -10.23 16.78 -11.91
N ALA A 23 -9.33 17.38 -12.70
CA ALA A 23 -9.62 18.59 -13.47
C ALA A 23 -10.69 18.32 -14.55
N ALA A 24 -10.55 17.25 -15.33
CA ALA A 24 -11.54 16.85 -16.33
C ALA A 24 -12.90 16.53 -15.69
N GLY A 25 -12.91 15.85 -14.54
CA GLY A 25 -14.13 15.55 -13.77
C GLY A 25 -14.86 16.78 -13.31
N GLN A 26 -14.13 17.83 -12.94
CA GLN A 26 -14.73 19.11 -12.56
C GLN A 26 -15.32 19.86 -13.75
N TRP A 27 -14.61 19.91 -14.90
CA TRP A 27 -14.96 20.76 -16.04
C TRP A 27 -15.86 20.08 -17.06
N LEU A 28 -15.67 18.78 -17.32
CA LEU A 28 -16.36 18.03 -18.39
C LEU A 28 -17.47 17.12 -17.87
N LEU A 29 -17.32 16.53 -16.68
CA LEU A 29 -18.22 15.51 -16.16
C LEU A 29 -19.09 16.01 -14.99
N ALA A 30 -18.93 17.26 -14.58
CA ALA A 30 -19.67 17.89 -13.47
C ALA A 30 -19.68 17.01 -12.20
N TRP A 31 -18.58 16.37 -11.91
CA TRP A 31 -18.46 15.52 -10.71
C TRP A 31 -18.69 16.35 -9.45
N GLY A 32 -19.44 15.79 -8.52
CA GLY A 32 -19.63 16.43 -7.22
C GLY A 32 -18.29 16.66 -6.50
N ARG A 33 -18.24 17.65 -5.61
CA ARG A 33 -17.05 18.07 -4.86
C ARG A 33 -16.24 16.90 -4.27
N ASN A 34 -16.93 15.87 -3.76
CA ASN A 34 -16.31 14.68 -3.19
C ASN A 34 -15.53 13.84 -4.22
N GLY A 35 -16.01 13.73 -5.46
CA GLY A 35 -15.32 13.01 -6.53
C GLY A 35 -14.00 13.67 -6.91
N VAL A 36 -14.03 15.00 -7.08
CA VAL A 36 -12.85 15.81 -7.40
C VAL A 36 -11.80 15.71 -6.28
N HIS A 37 -12.21 15.86 -5.02
CA HIS A 37 -11.29 15.75 -3.88
C HIS A 37 -10.65 14.38 -3.75
N THR A 38 -11.36 13.31 -4.09
CA THR A 38 -10.80 11.94 -4.08
C THR A 38 -9.65 11.81 -5.09
N TRP A 39 -9.86 12.25 -6.34
CA TRP A 39 -8.84 12.18 -7.39
C TRP A 39 -7.66 13.12 -7.13
N LEU A 40 -7.90 14.31 -6.55
CA LEU A 40 -6.85 15.20 -6.09
C LEU A 40 -6.02 14.56 -4.99
N GLY A 41 -6.65 13.95 -3.99
CA GLY A 41 -5.96 13.24 -2.90
C GLY A 41 -5.08 12.10 -3.42
N ILE A 42 -5.59 11.29 -4.35
CA ILE A 42 -4.84 10.21 -5.00
C ILE A 42 -3.62 10.80 -5.74
N GLY A 43 -3.83 11.82 -6.58
CA GLY A 43 -2.76 12.45 -7.35
C GLY A 43 -1.64 13.00 -6.47
N ILE A 44 -2.00 13.73 -5.41
CA ILE A 44 -1.06 14.28 -4.44
C ILE A 44 -0.30 13.15 -3.72
N ALA A 45 -0.98 12.09 -3.27
CA ALA A 45 -0.35 10.97 -2.60
C ALA A 45 0.70 10.27 -3.48
N TYR A 46 0.40 10.04 -4.76
CA TYR A 46 1.34 9.44 -5.70
C TYR A 46 2.54 10.37 -5.98
N LEU A 47 2.33 11.67 -6.12
CA LEU A 47 3.42 12.64 -6.31
C LEU A 47 4.30 12.77 -5.08
N LEU A 48 3.71 12.79 -3.88
CA LEU A 48 4.46 12.78 -2.63
C LEU A 48 5.30 11.49 -2.48
N THR A 49 4.75 10.33 -2.86
CA THR A 49 5.49 9.07 -2.88
C THR A 49 6.65 9.12 -3.87
N ALA A 50 6.44 9.64 -5.07
CA ALA A 50 7.51 9.83 -6.05
C ALA A 50 8.60 10.78 -5.55
N GLY A 51 8.22 11.87 -4.88
CA GLY A 51 9.15 12.80 -4.22
C GLY A 51 9.94 12.15 -3.10
N ALA A 52 9.28 11.38 -2.25
CA ALA A 52 9.93 10.63 -1.18
C ALA A 52 10.97 9.62 -1.72
N LEU A 53 10.67 8.94 -2.83
CA LEU A 53 11.60 8.05 -3.52
C LEU A 53 12.83 8.80 -4.07
N GLN A 54 12.69 10.07 -4.49
CA GLN A 54 13.82 10.90 -4.93
C GLN A 54 14.72 11.32 -3.77
N LEU A 55 14.14 11.60 -2.60
CA LEU A 55 14.85 12.00 -1.39
C LEU A 55 15.58 10.83 -0.71
N MET A 56 15.30 9.60 -1.12
CA MET A 56 15.96 8.42 -0.55
C MET A 56 17.46 8.44 -0.82
N PRO A 57 18.30 8.05 0.17
CA PRO A 57 19.74 7.94 0.02
C PRO A 57 20.14 7.08 -1.18
N ARG A 58 21.26 7.43 -1.83
CA ARG A 58 21.78 6.69 -3.01
C ARG A 58 21.94 5.21 -2.71
N TRP A 59 22.53 4.87 -1.54
CA TRP A 59 22.76 3.49 -1.13
C TRP A 59 21.46 2.67 -1.03
N TRP A 60 20.33 3.28 -0.63
CA TRP A 60 19.04 2.60 -0.59
C TRP A 60 18.52 2.30 -2.00
N ARG A 61 18.68 3.26 -2.90
CA ARG A 61 18.27 3.07 -4.31
C ARG A 61 19.11 1.99 -5.00
N GLU A 62 20.41 1.94 -4.73
CA GLU A 62 21.31 0.89 -5.23
C GLU A 62 20.88 -0.48 -4.69
N HIS A 63 20.64 -0.60 -3.39
CA HIS A 63 20.15 -1.83 -2.79
C HIS A 63 18.83 -2.31 -3.42
N MET A 64 17.86 -1.43 -3.63
CA MET A 64 16.59 -1.76 -4.29
C MET A 64 16.80 -2.16 -5.76
N ASP A 65 17.70 -1.49 -6.48
CA ASP A 65 18.03 -1.86 -7.84
C ASP A 65 18.70 -3.25 -7.92
N ASP A 66 19.56 -3.59 -6.97
CA ASP A 66 20.20 -4.91 -6.85
C ASP A 66 19.18 -5.99 -6.49
N GLU A 67 18.30 -5.73 -5.52
CA GLU A 67 17.21 -6.64 -5.13
C GLU A 67 16.29 -6.96 -6.34
N TYR A 68 15.88 -5.94 -7.09
CA TYR A 68 15.06 -6.12 -8.28
C TYR A 68 15.84 -6.58 -9.53
N ALA A 69 17.16 -6.57 -9.50
CA ALA A 69 17.98 -7.21 -10.53
C ALA A 69 17.99 -8.73 -10.39
N GLN A 70 17.81 -9.26 -9.18
CA GLN A 70 17.75 -10.70 -8.93
C GLN A 70 16.47 -11.32 -9.56
N PRO A 71 16.53 -12.61 -9.98
CA PRO A 71 15.39 -13.30 -10.60
C PRO A 71 14.15 -13.35 -9.68
N ALA A 72 14.34 -13.55 -8.38
CA ALA A 72 13.28 -13.59 -7.37
C ALA A 72 12.58 -12.21 -7.25
N GLY A 73 13.37 -11.15 -7.06
CA GLY A 73 12.85 -9.77 -6.96
C GLY A 73 12.11 -9.32 -8.22
N ARG A 74 12.63 -9.67 -9.41
CA ARG A 74 11.93 -9.36 -10.68
C ARG A 74 10.60 -10.08 -10.81
N ARG A 75 10.50 -11.35 -10.39
CA ARG A 75 9.24 -12.09 -10.39
C ARG A 75 8.25 -11.50 -9.41
N TYR A 76 8.72 -11.15 -8.22
CA TYR A 76 7.91 -10.47 -7.21
C TYR A 76 7.36 -9.14 -7.73
N ALA A 77 8.21 -8.25 -8.24
CA ALA A 77 7.79 -6.95 -8.77
C ALA A 77 6.76 -7.08 -9.91
N ARG A 78 6.93 -8.07 -10.81
CA ARG A 78 5.95 -8.32 -11.89
C ARG A 78 4.61 -8.84 -11.36
N ALA A 79 4.61 -9.60 -10.25
CA ALA A 79 3.39 -10.08 -9.63
C ALA A 79 2.68 -8.98 -8.83
N VAL A 80 3.43 -8.17 -8.09
CA VAL A 80 2.89 -7.13 -7.20
C VAL A 80 2.17 -6.03 -7.97
N MET A 81 2.70 -5.58 -9.12
CA MET A 81 2.11 -4.48 -9.89
C MET A 81 0.65 -4.75 -10.32
N PRO A 82 0.33 -5.88 -10.99
CA PRO A 82 -1.06 -6.17 -11.35
C PRO A 82 -1.95 -6.42 -10.12
N ILE A 83 -1.40 -6.97 -9.02
CA ILE A 83 -2.14 -7.16 -7.78
C ILE A 83 -2.51 -5.81 -7.15
N LEU A 84 -1.60 -4.84 -7.12
CA LEU A 84 -1.90 -3.48 -6.63
C LEU A 84 -2.92 -2.77 -7.53
N ALA A 85 -2.84 -2.94 -8.83
CA ALA A 85 -3.85 -2.41 -9.76
C ALA A 85 -5.21 -3.06 -9.49
N LEU A 86 -5.27 -4.38 -9.34
CA LEU A 86 -6.48 -5.12 -8.98
C LEU A 86 -7.05 -4.64 -7.64
N TYR A 87 -6.20 -4.48 -6.62
CA TYR A 87 -6.60 -3.94 -5.32
C TYR A 87 -7.25 -2.57 -5.45
N SER A 88 -6.62 -1.66 -6.21
CA SER A 88 -7.15 -0.31 -6.41
C SER A 88 -8.51 -0.35 -7.12
N VAL A 89 -8.64 -1.11 -8.21
CA VAL A 89 -9.90 -1.24 -8.95
C VAL A 89 -11.00 -1.84 -8.08
N THR A 90 -10.70 -2.93 -7.35
CA THR A 90 -11.69 -3.60 -6.49
C THR A 90 -12.08 -2.73 -5.30
N LEU A 91 -11.13 -1.99 -4.69
CA LEU A 91 -11.41 -1.08 -3.58
C LEU A 91 -12.32 0.06 -4.00
N PHE A 92 -11.97 0.78 -5.07
CA PHE A 92 -12.80 1.88 -5.56
C PHE A 92 -14.14 1.40 -6.10
N GLY A 93 -14.16 0.26 -6.81
CA GLY A 93 -15.38 -0.38 -7.29
C GLY A 93 -16.31 -0.78 -6.15
N SER A 94 -15.77 -1.39 -5.10
CA SER A 94 -16.52 -1.76 -3.89
C SER A 94 -17.13 -0.54 -3.20
N ILE A 95 -16.34 0.51 -2.96
CA ILE A 95 -16.82 1.74 -2.32
C ILE A 95 -17.93 2.39 -3.17
N TRP A 96 -17.74 2.44 -4.49
CA TRP A 96 -18.71 3.02 -5.41
C TRP A 96 -20.03 2.23 -5.45
N LEU A 97 -19.95 0.89 -5.52
CA LEU A 97 -21.12 0.02 -5.49
C LEU A 97 -21.90 0.13 -4.17
N ILE A 98 -21.18 0.14 -3.03
CA ILE A 98 -21.82 0.28 -1.70
C ILE A 98 -22.52 1.63 -1.58
N LYS A 99 -21.92 2.73 -2.08
CA LYS A 99 -22.53 4.06 -2.09
C LYS A 99 -23.78 4.16 -2.97
N ARG A 100 -23.95 3.29 -3.98
CA ARG A 100 -25.15 3.21 -4.80
C ARG A 100 -26.34 2.50 -4.12
N GLY A 101 -26.15 1.98 -2.91
CA GLY A 101 -27.23 1.39 -2.13
C GLY A 101 -27.57 -0.04 -2.54
N ILE A 102 -26.63 -0.96 -2.46
CA ILE A 102 -26.90 -2.38 -2.63
C ILE A 102 -27.75 -2.85 -1.45
N GLU A 103 -29.02 -3.19 -1.69
CA GLU A 103 -29.96 -3.56 -0.65
C GLU A 103 -29.76 -4.98 -0.08
N PRO A 104 -29.47 -6.06 -0.88
CA PRO A 104 -29.25 -7.38 -0.31
C PRO A 104 -27.99 -7.41 0.56
N MET A 105 -28.16 -7.59 1.87
CA MET A 105 -27.07 -7.63 2.85
C MET A 105 -25.96 -8.63 2.47
N PRO A 106 -26.25 -9.87 2.01
CA PRO A 106 -25.20 -10.81 1.63
C PRO A 106 -24.38 -10.31 0.42
N LEU A 107 -25.00 -9.68 -0.57
CA LEU A 107 -24.29 -9.10 -1.72
C LEU A 107 -23.40 -7.94 -1.31
N ARG A 108 -23.89 -7.08 -0.40
CA ARG A 108 -23.12 -5.97 0.16
C ARG A 108 -21.87 -6.47 0.91
N ALA A 109 -22.01 -7.56 1.69
CA ALA A 109 -20.90 -8.19 2.39
C ALA A 109 -19.85 -8.76 1.42
N VAL A 110 -20.28 -9.47 0.37
CA VAL A 110 -19.38 -9.99 -0.67
C VAL A 110 -18.62 -8.84 -1.34
N VAL A 111 -19.30 -7.80 -1.79
CA VAL A 111 -18.68 -6.64 -2.44
C VAL A 111 -17.67 -5.95 -1.50
N ALA A 112 -17.98 -5.83 -0.21
CA ALA A 112 -17.08 -5.21 0.77
C ALA A 112 -15.79 -6.02 0.99
N VAL A 113 -15.85 -7.36 0.87
CA VAL A 113 -14.71 -8.25 1.13
C VAL A 113 -13.82 -8.46 -0.12
N VAL A 114 -14.35 -8.22 -1.33
CA VAL A 114 -13.57 -8.41 -2.58
C VAL A 114 -12.18 -7.79 -2.56
N PRO A 115 -11.94 -6.54 -2.10
CA PRO A 115 -10.59 -5.97 -2.04
C PRO A 115 -9.63 -6.76 -1.14
N ALA A 116 -10.13 -7.42 -0.09
CA ALA A 116 -9.31 -8.22 0.82
C ALA A 116 -8.66 -9.43 0.12
N PHE A 117 -9.28 -10.00 -0.91
CA PHE A 117 -8.68 -11.08 -1.70
C PHE A 117 -7.42 -10.61 -2.44
N SER A 118 -7.35 -9.35 -2.85
CA SER A 118 -6.13 -8.80 -3.46
C SER A 118 -4.97 -8.77 -2.46
N ILE A 119 -5.26 -8.53 -1.17
CA ILE A 119 -4.26 -8.58 -0.10
C ILE A 119 -3.77 -10.02 0.10
N LEU A 120 -4.65 -11.02 0.03
CA LEU A 120 -4.24 -12.43 0.08
C LEU A 120 -3.31 -12.80 -1.08
N LEU A 121 -3.59 -12.32 -2.29
CA LEU A 121 -2.70 -12.52 -3.44
C LEU A 121 -1.34 -11.84 -3.22
N LEU A 122 -1.32 -10.66 -2.63
CA LEU A 122 -0.08 -9.96 -2.27
C LEU A 122 0.73 -10.75 -1.23
N MET A 123 0.07 -11.29 -0.20
CA MET A 123 0.70 -12.15 0.80
C MET A 123 1.28 -13.41 0.16
N TRP A 124 0.54 -14.05 -0.75
CA TRP A 124 1.04 -15.22 -1.47
C TRP A 124 2.27 -14.90 -2.33
N ALA A 125 2.27 -13.77 -3.04
CA ALA A 125 3.40 -13.30 -3.82
C ALA A 125 4.63 -13.02 -2.92
N ALA A 126 4.42 -12.41 -1.75
CA ALA A 126 5.48 -12.17 -0.77
C ALA A 126 6.05 -13.48 -0.20
N LEU A 127 5.19 -14.43 0.20
CA LEU A 127 5.64 -15.75 0.69
C LEU A 127 6.46 -16.52 -0.36
N ARG A 128 6.05 -16.42 -1.64
CA ARG A 128 6.82 -17.00 -2.72
C ARG A 128 8.19 -16.33 -2.86
N TYR A 129 8.22 -15.00 -2.80
CA TYR A 129 9.46 -14.23 -2.83
C TYR A 129 10.42 -14.65 -1.69
N PHE A 130 9.93 -14.80 -0.46
CA PHE A 130 10.71 -15.27 0.68
C PHE A 130 11.36 -16.64 0.47
N ARG A 131 10.67 -17.55 -0.22
CA ARG A 131 11.20 -18.90 -0.50
C ARG A 131 12.28 -18.89 -1.58
N GLU A 132 12.24 -17.90 -2.48
CA GLU A 132 13.15 -17.77 -3.62
C GLU A 132 14.31 -16.79 -3.35
N ALA A 133 14.22 -15.95 -2.32
CA ALA A 133 15.23 -14.99 -1.93
C ALA A 133 16.46 -15.66 -1.32
N ASP A 134 17.62 -15.00 -1.46
CA ASP A 134 18.84 -15.44 -0.81
C ASP A 134 18.74 -15.37 0.73
N GLU A 135 19.70 -15.97 1.43
CA GLU A 135 19.64 -16.10 2.89
C GLU A 135 19.70 -14.74 3.60
N LEU A 136 20.55 -13.83 3.10
CA LEU A 136 20.65 -12.47 3.65
C LEU A 136 19.35 -11.69 3.46
N GLN A 137 18.83 -11.70 2.25
CA GLN A 137 17.59 -10.99 1.93
C GLN A 137 16.42 -11.57 2.74
N ARG A 138 16.33 -12.90 2.83
CA ARG A 138 15.30 -13.54 3.65
C ARG A 138 15.39 -13.14 5.13
N ARG A 139 16.59 -12.97 5.67
CA ARG A 139 16.81 -12.53 7.05
C ARG A 139 16.38 -11.08 7.24
N ILE A 140 16.74 -10.18 6.32
CA ILE A 140 16.32 -8.77 6.33
C ILE A 140 14.80 -8.68 6.31
N GLU A 141 14.15 -9.43 5.42
CA GLU A 141 12.70 -9.43 5.29
C GLU A 141 12.00 -9.96 6.56
N ALA A 142 12.47 -11.10 7.10
CA ALA A 142 11.91 -11.68 8.31
C ALA A 142 12.04 -10.76 9.53
N GLU A 143 13.20 -10.11 9.71
CA GLU A 143 13.42 -9.11 10.77
C GLU A 143 12.49 -7.90 10.59
N SER A 144 12.34 -7.42 9.35
CA SER A 144 11.51 -6.27 9.04
C SER A 144 10.03 -6.53 9.27
N ILE A 145 9.52 -7.68 8.83
CA ILE A 145 8.12 -8.08 9.05
C ILE A 145 7.86 -8.35 10.53
N GLY A 146 8.75 -9.09 11.20
CA GLY A 146 8.63 -9.36 12.63
C GLY A 146 8.54 -8.07 13.44
N THR A 147 9.43 -7.11 13.17
CA THR A 147 9.42 -5.80 13.82
C THR A 147 8.12 -5.04 13.54
N ALA A 148 7.66 -5.02 12.29
CA ALA A 148 6.41 -4.36 11.92
C ALA A 148 5.21 -4.96 12.64
N CYS A 149 5.10 -6.28 12.67
CA CYS A 149 4.01 -6.98 13.36
C CYS A 149 4.00 -6.67 14.87
N LEU A 150 5.17 -6.72 15.52
CA LEU A 150 5.26 -6.43 16.95
C LEU A 150 4.89 -4.98 17.28
N VAL A 151 5.39 -4.02 16.52
CA VAL A 151 5.09 -2.58 16.73
C VAL A 151 3.60 -2.32 16.50
N VAL A 152 3.01 -2.83 15.43
CA VAL A 152 1.58 -2.65 15.16
C VAL A 152 0.74 -3.32 16.23
N ALA A 153 1.07 -4.55 16.62
CA ALA A 153 0.36 -5.24 17.69
C ALA A 153 0.40 -4.44 19.01
N PHE A 154 1.56 -3.87 19.36
CA PHE A 154 1.69 -3.02 20.53
C PHE A 154 0.83 -1.74 20.42
N VAL A 155 0.87 -1.04 19.29
CA VAL A 155 0.09 0.19 19.07
C VAL A 155 -1.40 -0.09 19.16
N TYR A 156 -1.88 -1.17 18.54
CA TYR A 156 -3.29 -1.55 18.60
C TYR A 156 -3.73 -2.02 19.99
N PHE A 157 -2.88 -2.75 20.70
CA PHE A 157 -3.14 -3.16 22.07
C PHE A 157 -3.24 -1.94 23.00
N ALA A 158 -2.25 -1.04 22.95
CA ALA A 158 -2.23 0.19 23.73
C ALA A 158 -3.43 1.10 23.38
N GLY A 159 -3.72 1.28 22.09
CA GLY A 159 -4.88 2.03 21.61
C GLY A 159 -6.19 1.44 22.10
N GLY A 160 -6.34 0.12 22.10
CA GLY A 160 -7.51 -0.57 22.63
C GLY A 160 -7.71 -0.35 24.13
N LEU A 161 -6.63 -0.31 24.92
CA LEU A 161 -6.69 0.02 26.35
C LEU A 161 -7.11 1.48 26.59
N LEU A 162 -6.56 2.43 25.81
CA LEU A 162 -6.93 3.84 25.88
C LEU A 162 -8.41 4.06 25.49
N GLN A 163 -8.89 3.35 24.49
CA GLN A 163 -10.30 3.40 24.08
C GLN A 163 -11.22 2.80 25.15
N LYS A 164 -10.82 1.68 25.77
CA LYS A 164 -11.56 1.09 26.89
C LYS A 164 -11.60 2.03 28.10
N ALA A 165 -10.53 2.78 28.33
CA ALA A 165 -10.44 3.81 29.38
C ALA A 165 -11.17 5.11 29.00
N LYS A 166 -11.80 5.21 27.81
CA LYS A 166 -12.49 6.39 27.29
C LYS A 166 -11.59 7.64 27.15
N VAL A 167 -10.27 7.43 26.98
CA VAL A 167 -9.30 8.51 26.73
C VAL A 167 -9.33 8.92 25.26
N ILE A 168 -9.55 7.95 24.36
CA ILE A 168 -9.71 8.16 22.92
C ILE A 168 -11.00 7.49 22.47
N ASP A 169 -11.56 7.99 21.38
CA ASP A 169 -12.70 7.37 20.68
C ASP A 169 -12.38 7.27 19.20
N VAL A 170 -12.10 6.04 18.75
CA VAL A 170 -11.77 5.73 17.35
C VAL A 170 -12.80 4.75 16.81
N PRO A 171 -13.47 5.06 15.67
CA PRO A 171 -14.39 4.13 15.05
C PRO A 171 -13.70 2.80 14.73
N SER A 172 -14.28 1.69 15.20
CA SER A 172 -13.67 0.36 15.08
C SER A 172 -13.40 -0.05 13.63
N ALA A 173 -14.28 0.35 12.70
CA ALA A 173 -14.10 0.07 11.27
C ALA A 173 -12.84 0.75 10.72
N ASP A 174 -12.62 2.02 11.06
CA ASP A 174 -11.44 2.76 10.63
C ASP A 174 -10.16 2.17 11.23
N ALA A 175 -10.19 1.85 12.53
CA ALA A 175 -9.06 1.18 13.18
C ALA A 175 -8.69 -0.13 12.46
N MET A 176 -9.67 -0.99 12.16
CA MET A 176 -9.41 -2.27 11.46
C MET A 176 -8.83 -2.07 10.05
N ILE A 177 -9.31 -1.10 9.29
CA ILE A 177 -8.81 -0.81 7.93
C ILE A 177 -7.36 -0.33 7.97
N TRP A 178 -6.99 0.46 8.99
CA TRP A 178 -5.64 1.02 9.11
C TRP A 178 -4.56 0.01 9.53
N VAL A 179 -4.91 -1.20 9.99
CA VAL A 179 -3.93 -2.25 10.37
C VAL A 179 -2.94 -2.52 9.22
N PHE A 180 -3.44 -2.77 8.02
CA PHE A 180 -2.60 -3.13 6.89
C PHE A 180 -1.70 -1.97 6.42
N PRO A 181 -2.20 -0.74 6.17
CA PRO A 181 -1.36 0.40 5.84
C PRO A 181 -0.29 0.70 6.88
N MET A 182 -0.61 0.65 8.16
CA MET A 182 0.37 0.86 9.24
C MET A 182 1.44 -0.23 9.26
N THR A 183 1.04 -1.50 9.07
CA THR A 183 2.01 -2.61 8.96
C THR A 183 2.97 -2.39 7.80
N MET A 184 2.48 -1.97 6.63
CA MET A 184 3.31 -1.71 5.46
C MET A 184 4.26 -0.51 5.69
N LEU A 185 3.78 0.55 6.34
CA LEU A 185 4.61 1.71 6.68
C LEU A 185 5.76 1.32 7.63
N ILE A 186 5.44 0.62 8.72
CA ILE A 186 6.44 0.21 9.71
C ILE A 186 7.40 -0.82 9.12
N TYR A 187 6.90 -1.74 8.28
CA TYR A 187 7.73 -2.66 7.53
C TYR A 187 8.75 -1.93 6.65
N GLY A 188 8.32 -0.90 5.91
CA GLY A 188 9.24 -0.09 5.09
C GLY A 188 10.34 0.58 5.91
N ILE A 189 9.98 1.15 7.07
CA ILE A 189 10.94 1.76 8.00
C ILE A 189 11.90 0.71 8.59
N ALA A 190 11.36 -0.42 9.04
CA ALA A 190 12.15 -1.51 9.61
C ALA A 190 13.11 -2.09 8.57
N LYS A 191 12.66 -2.31 7.33
CA LYS A 191 13.51 -2.77 6.21
C LYS A 191 14.62 -1.77 5.92
N PHE A 192 14.32 -0.47 5.90
CA PHE A 192 15.33 0.57 5.71
C PHE A 192 16.42 0.51 6.80
N ILE A 193 16.04 0.30 8.05
CA ILE A 193 16.98 0.17 9.18
C ILE A 193 17.77 -1.13 9.07
N ALA A 194 17.11 -2.26 8.77
CA ALA A 194 17.75 -3.55 8.65
C ALA A 194 18.80 -3.56 7.52
N VAL A 195 18.46 -3.08 6.33
CA VAL A 195 19.41 -2.96 5.21
C VAL A 195 20.63 -2.12 5.59
N ARG A 196 20.43 -1.00 6.31
CA ARG A 196 21.54 -0.17 6.79
C ARG A 196 22.45 -0.91 7.77
N ARG A 197 21.90 -1.83 8.56
CA ARG A 197 22.64 -2.61 9.57
C ARG A 197 23.47 -3.73 8.96
N TYR A 198 22.99 -4.32 7.87
CA TYR A 198 23.66 -5.45 7.19
C TYR A 198 24.59 -5.02 6.03
N ARG A 199 24.72 -3.74 5.79
CA ARG A 199 25.67 -3.14 4.85
C ARG A 199 27.03 -2.93 5.52
#